data_b798265332b6c269c87820a924014790
#
_entry.id   b798265332b6c269c87820a924014790
#
_cell.length_a   1.000
_cell.length_b   1.000
_cell.length_c   1.000
_cell.angle_alpha   90.00
_cell.angle_beta   90.00
_cell.angle_gamma   90.00
#
_symmetry.space_group_name_H-M   'P 1'
#
loop_
_entity.id
_entity.type
_entity.pdbx_description
1 polymer ?
#
loop_
_entity_poly.entity_id
_entity_poly.type
_entity_poly.pdbx_seq_one_letter_code
_entity_poly.pdbx_strand_id
1 'polypeptide(L)'
;VEHARAGRSVVRLKGGDPFVFGRGGEEAEALAAAGIPFEVVPGVTAGVAASAYAGIPVTHRDDASAVAFVTGHEDPEKEESALDWEALARFPGTLVLYMGVKNLPRIAERLVAAGRNPQEPAAAIERGTHPGQRTVTATLATLPDAVAAEGIRAPSILLFGEVAARREEIAWLERRPLHGKRVVVTRARAQASGLAATLRGLGAEVIELPAIRIEPLIETDAVRDAVAALHTYALVCLTSPNGVRLLFEAMAAAGRDARAL
;
A
#
# COMPACT_ATOMS: atom_id res chain seq x y z
N VAL A 1 14.42 -23.11 -6.27
CA VAL A 1 14.64 -24.50 -6.74
C VAL A 1 15.18 -25.37 -5.61
N GLU A 2 16.32 -25.02 -4.97
CA GLU A 2 16.98 -25.81 -3.93
C GLU A 2 16.06 -26.17 -2.77
N HIS A 3 15.38 -25.19 -2.18
CA HIS A 3 14.46 -25.43 -1.07
C HIS A 3 13.27 -26.32 -1.45
N ALA A 4 12.73 -26.16 -2.66
CA ALA A 4 11.63 -27.00 -3.13
C ALA A 4 12.08 -28.46 -3.34
N ARG A 5 13.27 -28.69 -3.90
CA ARG A 5 13.87 -30.03 -4.03
C ARG A 5 14.11 -30.71 -2.66
N ALA A 6 14.35 -29.90 -1.62
CA ALA A 6 14.45 -30.40 -0.25
C ALA A 6 13.08 -30.68 0.41
N GLY A 7 11.98 -30.70 -0.36
CA GLY A 7 10.63 -30.99 0.11
C GLY A 7 9.94 -29.85 0.87
N ARG A 8 10.45 -28.62 0.77
CA ARG A 8 9.86 -27.46 1.46
C ARG A 8 8.84 -26.75 0.59
N SER A 9 7.75 -26.29 1.19
CA SER A 9 6.86 -25.33 0.56
C SER A 9 7.55 -23.95 0.52
N VAL A 10 7.63 -23.35 -0.67
CA VAL A 10 8.31 -22.07 -0.89
C VAL A 10 7.32 -21.05 -1.42
N VAL A 11 7.23 -19.90 -0.76
CA VAL A 11 6.44 -18.75 -1.24
C VAL A 11 7.40 -17.67 -1.70
N ARG A 12 7.25 -17.28 -2.99
CA ARG A 12 7.95 -16.13 -3.56
C ARG A 12 7.04 -14.91 -3.55
N LEU A 13 7.12 -14.11 -2.47
CA LEU A 13 6.29 -12.92 -2.32
C LEU A 13 6.81 -11.78 -3.22
N LYS A 14 5.87 -11.15 -3.93
CA LYS A 14 6.12 -9.99 -4.82
C LYS A 14 5.20 -8.82 -4.46
N GLY A 15 5.63 -7.60 -4.77
CA GLY A 15 4.82 -6.40 -4.63
C GLY A 15 4.03 -6.13 -5.91
N GLY A 16 2.74 -6.48 -5.94
CA GLY A 16 1.89 -6.37 -7.11
C GLY A 16 1.73 -7.67 -7.87
N ASP A 17 1.47 -7.61 -9.18
CA ASP A 17 1.34 -8.80 -10.00
C ASP A 17 2.72 -9.39 -10.34
N PRO A 18 2.95 -10.69 -10.16
CA PRO A 18 4.25 -11.30 -10.41
C PRO A 18 4.67 -11.30 -11.88
N PHE A 19 3.72 -11.25 -12.82
CA PHE A 19 3.98 -11.32 -14.26
C PHE A 19 4.04 -9.94 -14.95
N VAL A 20 3.73 -8.86 -14.23
CA VAL A 20 3.85 -7.48 -14.75
C VAL A 20 5.12 -6.82 -14.22
N PHE A 21 6.18 -6.82 -15.02
CA PHE A 21 7.53 -6.30 -14.68
C PHE A 21 8.12 -6.86 -13.36
N GLY A 22 7.60 -8.02 -12.91
CA GLY A 22 8.00 -8.67 -11.67
C GLY A 22 8.99 -9.83 -11.86
N ARG A 23 9.38 -10.16 -13.08
CA ARG A 23 10.23 -11.29 -13.44
C ARG A 23 9.67 -12.66 -13.00
N GLY A 24 8.34 -12.72 -12.80
CA GLY A 24 7.67 -13.98 -12.42
C GLY A 24 7.72 -15.03 -13.52
N GLY A 25 7.77 -14.61 -14.79
CA GLY A 25 7.92 -15.50 -15.94
C GLY A 25 9.20 -16.29 -15.86
N GLU A 26 10.35 -15.64 -15.73
CA GLU A 26 11.67 -16.28 -15.63
C GLU A 26 11.78 -17.19 -14.40
N GLU A 27 11.16 -16.80 -13.28
CA GLU A 27 11.11 -17.64 -12.07
C GLU A 27 10.25 -18.91 -12.32
N ALA A 28 9.10 -18.78 -12.99
CA ALA A 28 8.24 -19.90 -13.35
C ALA A 28 8.90 -20.85 -14.36
N GLU A 29 9.57 -20.31 -15.38
CA GLU A 29 10.34 -21.10 -16.36
C GLU A 29 11.45 -21.93 -15.68
N ALA A 30 12.16 -21.32 -14.71
CA ALA A 30 13.20 -22.03 -13.96
C ALA A 30 12.63 -23.18 -13.09
N LEU A 31 11.42 -23.00 -12.54
CA LEU A 31 10.73 -24.05 -11.78
C LEU A 31 10.25 -25.17 -12.71
N ALA A 32 9.64 -24.82 -13.84
CA ALA A 32 9.18 -25.77 -14.85
C ALA A 32 10.34 -26.62 -15.40
N ALA A 33 11.45 -26.00 -15.75
CA ALA A 33 12.66 -26.66 -16.21
C ALA A 33 13.26 -27.62 -15.17
N ALA A 34 13.03 -27.31 -13.86
CA ALA A 34 13.47 -28.17 -12.75
C ALA A 34 12.46 -29.29 -12.39
N GLY A 35 11.31 -29.36 -13.05
CA GLY A 35 10.23 -30.32 -12.76
C GLY A 35 9.54 -30.04 -11.40
N ILE A 36 9.58 -28.80 -10.91
CA ILE A 36 8.96 -28.43 -9.64
C ILE A 36 7.55 -27.90 -9.91
N PRO A 37 6.52 -28.48 -9.31
CA PRO A 37 5.16 -27.96 -9.42
C PRO A 37 5.06 -26.59 -8.73
N PHE A 38 4.35 -25.66 -9.36
CA PHE A 38 4.11 -24.33 -8.84
C PHE A 38 2.73 -23.82 -9.24
N GLU A 39 2.27 -22.80 -8.55
CA GLU A 39 1.10 -22.01 -8.93
C GLU A 39 1.44 -20.53 -8.84
N VAL A 40 0.72 -19.72 -9.62
CA VAL A 40 0.87 -18.27 -9.64
C VAL A 40 -0.40 -17.65 -9.10
N VAL A 41 -0.26 -16.87 -8.01
CA VAL A 41 -1.35 -16.08 -7.48
C VAL A 41 -1.24 -14.66 -8.08
N PRO A 42 -2.20 -14.23 -8.92
CA PRO A 42 -2.17 -12.90 -9.50
C PRO A 42 -2.34 -11.81 -8.43
N GLY A 43 -1.86 -10.62 -8.73
CA GLY A 43 -1.96 -9.46 -7.86
C GLY A 43 -2.39 -8.20 -8.61
N VAL A 44 -2.68 -7.13 -7.88
CA VAL A 44 -2.93 -5.83 -8.50
C VAL A 44 -1.62 -5.16 -8.82
N THR A 45 -1.32 -5.01 -10.11
CA THR A 45 -0.08 -4.38 -10.55
C THR A 45 0.01 -2.89 -10.15
N ALA A 46 1.21 -2.41 -9.88
CA ALA A 46 1.44 -1.05 -9.38
C ALA A 46 0.86 0.05 -10.29
N GLY A 47 0.88 -0.14 -11.60
CA GLY A 47 0.30 0.82 -12.55
C GLY A 47 -1.21 1.01 -12.38
N VAL A 48 -1.93 -0.05 -11.99
CA VAL A 48 -3.36 0.03 -11.69
C VAL A 48 -3.58 0.53 -10.26
N ALA A 49 -2.88 -0.05 -9.28
CA ALA A 49 -3.11 0.25 -7.88
C ALA A 49 -2.73 1.71 -7.53
N ALA A 50 -1.54 2.16 -7.94
CA ALA A 50 -1.09 3.53 -7.66
C ALA A 50 -1.98 4.57 -8.33
N SER A 51 -2.36 4.34 -9.60
CA SER A 51 -3.27 5.24 -10.32
C SER A 51 -4.63 5.34 -9.65
N ALA A 52 -5.24 4.21 -9.25
CA ALA A 52 -6.51 4.20 -8.53
C ALA A 52 -6.44 4.96 -7.20
N TYR A 53 -5.36 4.79 -6.45
CA TYR A 53 -5.14 5.50 -5.19
C TYR A 53 -4.83 6.99 -5.39
N ALA A 54 -4.27 7.37 -6.53
CA ALA A 54 -4.10 8.76 -6.91
C ALA A 54 -5.40 9.41 -7.42
N GLY A 55 -6.48 8.65 -7.61
CA GLY A 55 -7.70 9.13 -8.23
C GLY A 55 -7.55 9.35 -9.74
N ILE A 56 -6.79 8.49 -10.41
CA ILE A 56 -6.58 8.52 -11.85
C ILE A 56 -7.01 7.15 -12.41
N PRO A 57 -8.13 7.03 -13.12
CA PRO A 57 -8.49 5.78 -13.77
C PRO A 57 -7.55 5.53 -14.95
N VAL A 58 -7.02 4.32 -15.11
CA VAL A 58 -6.13 4.00 -16.26
C VAL A 58 -6.90 3.86 -17.58
N THR A 59 -8.22 3.69 -17.51
CA THR A 59 -9.15 3.75 -18.65
C THR A 59 -10.38 4.55 -18.26
N HIS A 60 -10.99 5.24 -19.22
CA HIS A 60 -12.22 5.99 -19.04
C HIS A 60 -13.03 5.97 -20.34
N ARG A 61 -14.37 5.89 -20.24
CA ARG A 61 -15.24 5.77 -21.42
C ARG A 61 -14.99 6.88 -22.44
N ASP A 62 -14.81 8.12 -21.96
CA ASP A 62 -14.72 9.30 -22.81
C ASP A 62 -13.26 9.64 -23.18
N ASP A 63 -12.27 9.23 -22.37
CA ASP A 63 -10.88 9.70 -22.48
C ASP A 63 -9.92 8.63 -23.00
N ALA A 64 -10.10 7.36 -22.60
CA ALA A 64 -9.13 6.31 -22.94
C ALA A 64 -9.76 4.90 -22.91
N SER A 65 -9.94 4.30 -24.06
CA SER A 65 -10.43 2.91 -24.20
C SER A 65 -9.32 1.87 -24.14
N ALA A 66 -8.06 2.28 -24.04
CA ALA A 66 -6.89 1.39 -24.00
C ALA A 66 -5.85 1.88 -23.00
N VAL A 67 -5.06 0.94 -22.47
CA VAL A 67 -3.91 1.22 -21.60
C VAL A 67 -2.73 0.37 -22.03
N ALA A 68 -1.55 0.97 -22.08
CA ALA A 68 -0.29 0.27 -22.28
C ALA A 68 0.59 0.37 -21.04
N PHE A 69 1.05 -0.77 -20.51
CA PHE A 69 2.07 -0.84 -19.48
C PHE A 69 3.44 -0.96 -20.14
N VAL A 70 4.32 -0.03 -19.84
CA VAL A 70 5.62 0.11 -20.48
C VAL A 70 6.72 0.20 -19.41
N THR A 71 7.89 -0.38 -19.67
CA THR A 71 9.06 -0.13 -18.83
C THR A 71 9.79 1.14 -19.27
N GLY A 72 10.05 2.05 -18.33
CA GLY A 72 10.90 3.23 -18.57
C GLY A 72 12.38 2.96 -18.24
N HIS A 73 12.70 1.71 -17.87
CA HIS A 73 14.06 1.29 -17.59
C HIS A 73 14.65 0.68 -18.86
N GLU A 74 15.35 1.52 -19.61
CA GLU A 74 16.25 1.07 -20.68
C GLU A 74 17.69 1.22 -20.21
N ASP A 75 18.53 0.29 -20.64
CA ASP A 75 19.96 0.39 -20.46
C ASP A 75 20.46 1.61 -21.26
N PRO A 76 21.04 2.62 -20.60
CA PRO A 76 21.53 3.82 -21.29
C PRO A 76 22.66 3.53 -22.28
N GLU A 77 23.33 2.36 -22.18
CA GLU A 77 24.40 1.93 -23.07
C GLU A 77 23.89 1.18 -24.32
N LYS A 78 22.60 0.85 -24.41
CA LYS A 78 22.03 0.27 -25.62
C LYS A 78 21.89 1.32 -26.73
N GLU A 79 22.54 1.06 -27.87
CA GLU A 79 22.44 1.90 -29.08
C GLU A 79 21.03 1.95 -29.65
N GLU A 80 20.25 0.84 -29.52
CA GLU A 80 18.87 0.74 -29.98
C GLU A 80 17.92 0.54 -28.79
N SER A 81 16.89 1.39 -28.71
CA SER A 81 15.78 1.22 -27.78
C SER A 81 14.98 -0.04 -28.13
N ALA A 82 14.64 -0.85 -27.12
CA ALA A 82 13.71 -1.97 -27.31
C ALA A 82 12.26 -1.50 -27.47
N LEU A 83 11.97 -0.20 -27.26
CA LEU A 83 10.65 0.39 -27.37
C LEU A 83 10.51 1.14 -28.71
N ASP A 84 9.41 0.87 -29.39
CA ASP A 84 8.97 1.64 -30.55
C ASP A 84 8.32 2.96 -30.07
N TRP A 85 9.11 4.02 -29.98
CA TRP A 85 8.67 5.33 -29.51
C TRP A 85 7.63 5.98 -30.42
N GLU A 86 7.67 5.72 -31.74
CA GLU A 86 6.67 6.21 -32.66
C GLU A 86 5.33 5.51 -32.47
N ALA A 87 5.31 4.20 -32.26
CA ALA A 87 4.11 3.47 -31.94
C ALA A 87 3.52 3.91 -30.60
N LEU A 88 4.37 4.14 -29.58
CA LEU A 88 3.92 4.64 -28.27
C LEU A 88 3.38 6.06 -28.37
N ALA A 89 4.00 6.95 -29.16
CA ALA A 89 3.51 8.31 -29.34
C ALA A 89 2.12 8.33 -30.03
N ARG A 90 1.88 7.41 -30.96
CA ARG A 90 0.60 7.26 -31.65
C ARG A 90 -0.44 6.43 -30.90
N PHE A 91 -0.07 5.82 -29.77
CA PHE A 91 -0.99 4.99 -28.99
C PHE A 91 -2.20 5.81 -28.50
N PRO A 92 -3.45 5.43 -28.87
CA PRO A 92 -4.64 6.24 -28.60
C PRO A 92 -5.23 6.00 -27.20
N GLY A 93 -4.39 5.89 -26.19
CA GLY A 93 -4.80 5.57 -24.83
C GLY A 93 -3.79 6.01 -23.79
N THR A 94 -3.98 5.52 -22.59
CA THR A 94 -3.12 5.83 -21.46
C THR A 94 -1.82 5.05 -21.53
N LEU A 95 -0.68 5.72 -21.41
CA LEU A 95 0.61 5.10 -21.19
C LEU A 95 0.92 5.10 -19.70
N VAL A 96 1.23 3.94 -19.14
CA VAL A 96 1.62 3.77 -17.74
C VAL A 96 3.03 3.19 -17.70
N LEU A 97 3.98 3.99 -17.22
CA LEU A 97 5.40 3.62 -17.23
C LEU A 97 5.88 3.23 -15.83
N TYR A 98 6.52 2.08 -15.78
CA TYR A 98 7.23 1.55 -14.62
C TYR A 98 8.70 1.92 -14.70
N MET A 99 9.33 2.17 -13.54
CA MET A 99 10.77 2.40 -13.42
C MET A 99 11.30 3.59 -14.25
N GLY A 100 10.40 4.50 -14.69
CA GLY A 100 10.74 5.58 -15.63
C GLY A 100 11.19 6.90 -14.98
N VAL A 101 11.06 7.08 -13.66
CA VAL A 101 11.25 8.40 -13.03
C VAL A 101 12.63 8.99 -13.24
N LYS A 102 13.69 8.18 -13.26
CA LYS A 102 15.06 8.65 -13.52
C LYS A 102 15.27 9.10 -14.97
N ASN A 103 14.56 8.48 -15.89
CA ASN A 103 14.67 8.71 -17.33
C ASN A 103 13.53 9.62 -17.84
N LEU A 104 12.71 10.18 -16.96
CA LEU A 104 11.52 10.94 -17.32
C LEU A 104 11.79 12.08 -18.32
N PRO A 105 12.85 12.90 -18.17
CA PRO A 105 13.15 13.96 -19.16
C PRO A 105 13.32 13.39 -20.57
N ARG A 106 14.12 12.32 -20.71
CA ARG A 106 14.38 11.67 -21.99
C ARG A 106 13.14 10.98 -22.56
N ILE A 107 12.31 10.38 -21.70
CA ILE A 107 11.04 9.75 -22.10
C ILE A 107 10.09 10.80 -22.66
N ALA A 108 9.91 11.92 -21.96
CA ALA A 108 9.04 13.00 -22.40
C ALA A 108 9.53 13.61 -23.73
N GLU A 109 10.83 13.89 -23.85
CA GLU A 109 11.45 14.38 -25.08
C GLU A 109 11.21 13.43 -26.25
N ARG A 110 11.45 12.13 -26.10
CA ARG A 110 11.23 11.13 -27.15
C ARG A 110 9.78 11.02 -27.58
N LEU A 111 8.83 11.00 -26.63
CA LEU A 111 7.42 10.94 -26.95
C LEU A 111 6.96 12.18 -27.72
N VAL A 112 7.40 13.37 -27.30
CA VAL A 112 7.08 14.63 -27.99
C VAL A 112 7.74 14.67 -29.38
N ALA A 113 9.01 14.29 -29.51
CA ALA A 113 9.70 14.23 -30.79
C ALA A 113 9.05 13.22 -31.77
N ALA A 114 8.48 12.14 -31.25
CA ALA A 114 7.71 11.16 -32.02
C ALA A 114 6.26 11.58 -32.30
N GLY A 115 5.85 12.80 -31.90
CA GLY A 115 4.57 13.42 -32.28
C GLY A 115 3.47 13.31 -31.23
N ARG A 116 3.75 12.87 -29.98
CA ARG A 116 2.76 12.92 -28.91
C ARG A 116 2.53 14.36 -28.45
N ASN A 117 1.29 14.69 -28.10
CA ASN A 117 0.92 16.04 -27.71
C ASN A 117 1.68 16.50 -26.43
N PRO A 118 2.53 17.54 -26.49
CA PRO A 118 3.27 18.03 -25.34
C PRO A 118 2.37 18.59 -24.23
N GLN A 119 1.13 18.98 -24.54
CA GLN A 119 0.15 19.49 -23.59
C GLN A 119 -0.75 18.39 -23.00
N GLU A 120 -0.57 17.13 -23.40
CA GLU A 120 -1.32 16.01 -22.85
C GLU A 120 -1.16 15.94 -21.34
N PRO A 121 -2.25 15.76 -20.57
CA PRO A 121 -2.18 15.58 -19.12
C PRO A 121 -1.29 14.41 -18.73
N ALA A 122 -0.53 14.60 -17.68
CA ALA A 122 0.43 13.62 -17.19
C ALA A 122 0.51 13.63 -15.66
N ALA A 123 0.90 12.51 -15.07
CA ALA A 123 1.09 12.38 -13.62
C ALA A 123 2.31 11.54 -13.27
N ALA A 124 2.91 11.85 -12.12
CA ALA A 124 3.90 11.02 -11.44
C ALA A 124 3.40 10.69 -10.05
N ILE A 125 3.32 9.41 -9.71
CA ILE A 125 2.76 8.90 -8.46
C ILE A 125 3.86 8.20 -7.69
N GLU A 126 4.37 8.83 -6.64
CA GLU A 126 5.40 8.27 -5.77
C GLU A 126 4.75 7.47 -4.64
N ARG A 127 5.33 6.29 -4.31
CA ARG A 127 4.91 5.42 -3.21
C ARG A 127 3.39 5.16 -3.21
N GLY A 128 2.83 4.91 -4.39
CA GLY A 128 1.39 4.66 -4.54
C GLY A 128 0.86 3.65 -3.53
N THR A 129 -0.36 3.86 -3.05
CA THR A 129 -1.07 3.07 -2.02
C THR A 129 -0.56 3.21 -0.58
N HIS A 130 0.58 3.85 -0.36
CA HIS A 130 1.11 4.09 0.97
C HIS A 130 0.57 5.39 1.59
N PRO A 131 0.55 5.52 2.93
CA PRO A 131 0.15 6.77 3.61
C PRO A 131 0.98 7.99 3.22
N GLY A 132 2.20 7.77 2.75
CA GLY A 132 3.10 8.81 2.25
C GLY A 132 3.09 8.95 0.73
N GLN A 133 2.03 8.52 0.04
CA GLN A 133 1.86 8.74 -1.39
C GLN A 133 1.88 10.23 -1.70
N ARG A 134 2.56 10.60 -2.78
CA ARG A 134 2.53 11.94 -3.36
C ARG A 134 2.27 11.82 -4.86
N THR A 135 1.43 12.70 -5.36
CA THR A 135 1.11 12.74 -6.79
C THR A 135 1.32 14.13 -7.33
N VAL A 136 2.11 14.23 -8.38
CA VAL A 136 2.33 15.46 -9.14
C VAL A 136 1.65 15.32 -10.49
N THR A 137 0.87 16.33 -10.88
CA THR A 137 0.22 16.42 -12.19
C THR A 137 0.77 17.62 -12.96
N ALA A 138 0.95 17.44 -14.25
CA ALA A 138 1.44 18.44 -15.17
C ALA A 138 1.04 18.06 -16.60
N THR A 139 1.65 18.67 -17.62
CA THR A 139 1.59 18.18 -18.99
C THR A 139 2.76 17.24 -19.29
N LEU A 140 2.69 16.49 -20.38
CA LEU A 140 3.80 15.63 -20.83
C LEU A 140 5.12 16.40 -20.90
N ALA A 141 5.10 17.61 -21.44
CA ALA A 141 6.30 18.44 -21.61
C ALA A 141 6.82 18.99 -20.27
N THR A 142 5.95 19.31 -19.31
CA THR A 142 6.33 19.99 -18.06
C THR A 142 6.47 19.04 -16.87
N LEU A 143 6.05 17.79 -16.99
CA LEU A 143 6.14 16.81 -15.92
C LEU A 143 7.57 16.59 -15.41
N PRO A 144 8.62 16.56 -16.25
CA PRO A 144 10.00 16.42 -15.77
C PRO A 144 10.40 17.50 -14.77
N ASP A 145 10.10 18.77 -15.07
CA ASP A 145 10.41 19.90 -14.19
C ASP A 145 9.58 19.87 -12.91
N ALA A 146 8.30 19.55 -13.02
CA ALA A 146 7.42 19.41 -11.86
C ALA A 146 7.87 18.28 -10.91
N VAL A 147 8.28 17.14 -11.47
CA VAL A 147 8.84 16.00 -10.70
C VAL A 147 10.15 16.38 -10.00
N ALA A 148 11.01 17.15 -10.67
CA ALA A 148 12.27 17.62 -10.10
C ALA A 148 12.01 18.64 -8.96
N ALA A 149 11.13 19.62 -9.18
CA ALA A 149 10.78 20.64 -8.20
C ALA A 149 10.17 20.04 -6.93
N GLU A 150 9.27 19.07 -7.07
CA GLU A 150 8.63 18.37 -5.95
C GLU A 150 9.51 17.25 -5.34
N GLY A 151 10.65 16.94 -5.95
CA GLY A 151 11.57 15.93 -5.47
C GLY A 151 10.98 14.52 -5.45
N ILE A 152 10.13 14.17 -6.44
CA ILE A 152 9.55 12.84 -6.61
C ILE A 152 10.64 11.83 -6.97
N ARG A 153 10.62 10.67 -6.34
CA ARG A 153 11.65 9.62 -6.47
C ARG A 153 11.03 8.24 -6.69
N ALA A 154 11.87 7.29 -7.03
CA ALA A 154 11.49 5.87 -7.03
C ALA A 154 11.17 5.37 -5.59
N PRO A 155 10.20 4.46 -5.43
CA PRO A 155 9.38 3.86 -6.47
C PRO A 155 8.24 4.78 -6.93
N SER A 156 8.09 4.95 -8.24
CA SER A 156 7.04 5.79 -8.82
C SER A 156 6.49 5.18 -10.10
N ILE A 157 5.22 5.48 -10.35
CA ILE A 157 4.52 5.23 -11.62
C ILE A 157 4.38 6.56 -12.34
N LEU A 158 4.68 6.58 -13.64
CA LEU A 158 4.37 7.69 -14.53
C LEU A 158 3.16 7.35 -15.37
N LEU A 159 2.32 8.33 -15.63
CA LEU A 159 1.11 8.16 -16.43
C LEU A 159 0.99 9.33 -17.41
N PHE A 160 0.73 9.03 -18.68
CA PHE A 160 0.47 9.99 -19.74
C PHE A 160 -0.87 9.67 -20.40
N GLY A 161 -1.77 10.62 -20.47
CA GLY A 161 -3.11 10.47 -21.03
C GLY A 161 -4.13 11.43 -20.40
N GLU A 162 -5.20 11.71 -21.13
CA GLU A 162 -6.29 12.61 -20.71
C GLU A 162 -6.89 12.23 -19.35
N VAL A 163 -6.86 10.94 -18.99
CA VAL A 163 -7.34 10.44 -17.70
C VAL A 163 -6.61 11.06 -16.50
N ALA A 164 -5.39 11.60 -16.67
CA ALA A 164 -4.67 12.25 -15.59
C ALA A 164 -5.39 13.51 -15.06
N ALA A 165 -6.13 14.21 -15.92
CA ALA A 165 -6.93 15.36 -15.54
C ALA A 165 -8.10 15.02 -14.61
N ARG A 166 -8.63 13.77 -14.67
CA ARG A 166 -9.73 13.33 -13.81
C ARG A 166 -9.38 13.37 -12.31
N ARG A 167 -8.09 13.37 -11.99
CA ARG A 167 -7.65 13.48 -10.60
C ARG A 167 -8.20 14.71 -9.88
N GLU A 168 -8.39 15.82 -10.56
CA GLU A 168 -8.91 17.04 -9.95
C GLU A 168 -10.28 16.80 -9.29
N GLU A 169 -11.10 15.94 -9.89
CA GLU A 169 -12.45 15.63 -9.43
C GLU A 169 -12.46 14.49 -8.41
N ILE A 170 -11.73 13.39 -8.70
CA ILE A 170 -11.90 12.12 -7.99
C ILE A 170 -10.72 11.69 -7.12
N ALA A 171 -9.71 12.56 -6.88
CA ALA A 171 -8.69 12.28 -5.89
C ALA A 171 -9.33 12.10 -4.51
N TRP A 172 -8.99 11.00 -3.83
CA TRP A 172 -9.63 10.64 -2.58
C TRP A 172 -8.65 10.37 -1.43
N LEU A 173 -7.51 9.70 -1.71
CA LEU A 173 -6.55 9.33 -0.65
C LEU A 173 -5.86 10.56 -0.07
N GLU A 174 -5.27 11.38 -0.94
CA GLU A 174 -4.48 12.54 -0.55
C GLU A 174 -5.34 13.71 -0.01
N ARG A 175 -6.66 13.63 -0.17
CA ARG A 175 -7.64 14.56 0.42
C ARG A 175 -8.09 14.14 1.83
N ARG A 176 -7.66 13.00 2.35
CA ARG A 176 -8.00 12.58 3.71
C ARG A 176 -7.37 13.51 4.74
N PRO A 177 -8.07 13.80 5.86
CA PRO A 177 -7.65 14.84 6.82
C PRO A 177 -6.26 14.62 7.44
N LEU A 178 -5.84 13.37 7.56
CA LEU A 178 -4.56 13.00 8.16
C LEU A 178 -3.56 12.42 7.13
N HIS A 179 -3.83 12.60 5.83
CA HIS A 179 -2.88 12.16 4.80
C HIS A 179 -1.51 12.84 5.00
N GLY A 180 -0.44 12.07 4.88
CA GLY A 180 0.94 12.53 5.11
C GLY A 180 1.30 12.79 6.58
N LYS A 181 0.37 12.58 7.53
CA LYS A 181 0.66 12.69 8.96
C LYS A 181 1.09 11.34 9.53
N ARG A 182 2.15 11.37 10.36
CA ARG A 182 2.61 10.21 11.11
C ARG A 182 2.14 10.34 12.55
N VAL A 183 1.41 9.33 13.04
CA VAL A 183 0.83 9.31 14.38
C VAL A 183 1.34 8.09 15.14
N VAL A 184 1.91 8.32 16.33
CA VAL A 184 2.34 7.26 17.23
C VAL A 184 1.22 6.95 18.21
N VAL A 185 0.79 5.68 18.29
CA VAL A 185 -0.21 5.19 19.24
C VAL A 185 0.50 4.38 20.33
N THR A 186 0.51 4.90 21.55
CA THR A 186 1.25 4.34 22.69
C THR A 186 0.42 3.46 23.61
N ARG A 187 -0.88 3.26 23.32
CA ARG A 187 -1.78 2.41 24.13
C ARG A 187 -1.36 0.94 24.11
N ALA A 188 -1.75 0.20 25.15
CA ALA A 188 -1.57 -1.25 25.17
C ALA A 188 -2.16 -1.90 23.92
N ARG A 189 -1.49 -2.93 23.38
CA ARG A 189 -1.79 -3.56 22.07
C ARG A 189 -3.27 -3.94 21.92
N ALA A 190 -3.89 -4.52 22.94
CA ALA A 190 -5.30 -4.91 22.91
C ALA A 190 -6.29 -3.73 22.77
N GLN A 191 -5.87 -2.49 23.07
CA GLN A 191 -6.68 -1.28 23.03
C GLN A 191 -6.29 -0.35 21.87
N ALA A 192 -5.18 -0.62 21.21
CA ALA A 192 -4.64 0.23 20.14
C ALA A 192 -5.36 0.03 18.80
N SER A 193 -5.87 -1.17 18.53
CA SER A 193 -6.37 -1.58 17.21
C SER A 193 -7.51 -0.71 16.67
N GLY A 194 -8.52 -0.37 17.49
CA GLY A 194 -9.65 0.48 17.09
C GLY A 194 -9.23 1.90 16.75
N LEU A 195 -8.41 2.54 17.61
CA LEU A 195 -7.88 3.87 17.36
C LEU A 195 -6.96 3.90 16.14
N ALA A 196 -6.08 2.93 16.03
CA ALA A 196 -5.17 2.80 14.90
C ALA A 196 -5.94 2.63 13.57
N ALA A 197 -7.00 1.82 13.56
CA ALA A 197 -7.86 1.64 12.38
C ALA A 197 -8.56 2.95 11.99
N THR A 198 -9.10 3.70 12.96
CA THR A 198 -9.72 5.01 12.72
C THR A 198 -8.73 6.00 12.14
N LEU A 199 -7.54 6.11 12.71
CA LEU A 199 -6.49 7.03 12.24
C LEU A 199 -6.02 6.65 10.82
N ARG A 200 -5.82 5.36 10.53
CA ARG A 200 -5.52 4.88 9.17
C ARG A 200 -6.66 5.19 8.20
N GLY A 201 -7.90 5.03 8.64
CA GLY A 201 -9.10 5.41 7.87
C GLY A 201 -9.12 6.90 7.50
N LEU A 202 -8.56 7.76 8.33
CA LEU A 202 -8.38 9.19 8.06
C LEU A 202 -7.12 9.52 7.23
N GLY A 203 -6.32 8.52 6.86
CA GLY A 203 -5.16 8.69 6.00
C GLY A 203 -3.81 8.76 6.72
N ALA A 204 -3.77 8.61 8.05
CA ALA A 204 -2.52 8.66 8.80
C ALA A 204 -1.62 7.44 8.58
N GLU A 205 -0.32 7.65 8.60
CA GLU A 205 0.67 6.60 8.87
C GLU A 205 0.69 6.34 10.38
N VAL A 206 0.19 5.17 10.82
CA VAL A 206 0.09 4.86 12.24
C VAL A 206 1.21 3.91 12.67
N ILE A 207 2.02 4.38 13.62
CA ILE A 207 3.05 3.60 14.29
C ILE A 207 2.51 3.15 15.64
N GLU A 208 2.28 1.86 15.79
CA GLU A 208 1.86 1.29 17.09
C GLU A 208 3.11 1.00 17.92
N LEU A 209 3.30 1.78 19.00
CA LEU A 209 4.41 1.66 19.94
C LEU A 209 3.84 1.52 21.36
N PRO A 210 3.37 0.31 21.76
CA PRO A 210 2.80 0.11 23.09
C PRO A 210 3.81 0.45 24.19
N ALA A 211 3.51 1.49 24.98
CA ALA A 211 4.38 1.91 26.09
C ALA A 211 4.14 1.11 27.35
N ILE A 212 3.02 0.37 27.43
CA ILE A 212 2.64 -0.45 28.60
C ILE A 212 2.22 -1.85 28.15
N ARG A 213 2.48 -2.81 28.99
CA ARG A 213 1.96 -4.17 28.93
C ARG A 213 1.05 -4.39 30.12
N ILE A 214 -0.12 -4.97 29.89
CA ILE A 214 -1.05 -5.34 30.97
C ILE A 214 -0.81 -6.82 31.27
N GLU A 215 -0.42 -7.09 32.50
CA GLU A 215 -0.27 -8.46 33.01
C GLU A 215 -1.42 -8.76 33.95
N PRO A 216 -2.32 -9.68 33.58
CA PRO A 216 -3.43 -10.09 34.46
C PRO A 216 -2.90 -10.83 35.69
N LEU A 217 -3.42 -10.47 36.87
CA LEU A 217 -3.11 -11.12 38.12
C LEU A 217 -4.28 -12.00 38.64
N ILE A 218 -5.21 -12.37 37.74
CA ILE A 218 -6.43 -13.08 38.11
C ILE A 218 -6.22 -14.46 38.73
N GLU A 219 -5.09 -15.08 38.47
CA GLU A 219 -4.73 -16.39 39.02
C GLU A 219 -4.00 -16.33 40.38
N THR A 220 -3.74 -15.14 40.92
CA THR A 220 -3.10 -14.97 42.21
C THR A 220 -4.04 -15.31 43.36
N ASP A 221 -3.52 -15.83 44.46
CA ASP A 221 -4.29 -16.15 45.66
C ASP A 221 -5.06 -14.90 46.16
N ALA A 222 -4.40 -13.74 46.17
CA ALA A 222 -4.99 -12.50 46.62
C ALA A 222 -6.28 -12.11 45.80
N VAL A 223 -6.27 -12.33 44.50
CA VAL A 223 -7.46 -12.06 43.64
C VAL A 223 -8.51 -13.15 43.87
N ARG A 224 -8.12 -14.42 44.00
CA ARG A 224 -9.06 -15.51 44.29
C ARG A 224 -9.76 -15.31 45.63
N ASP A 225 -9.02 -14.94 46.66
CA ASP A 225 -9.56 -14.68 48.00
C ASP A 225 -10.49 -13.47 48.00
N ALA A 226 -10.13 -12.37 47.33
CA ALA A 226 -10.97 -11.19 47.17
C ALA A 226 -12.26 -11.51 46.43
N VAL A 227 -12.22 -12.29 45.34
CA VAL A 227 -13.39 -12.76 44.61
C VAL A 227 -14.28 -13.65 45.45
N ALA A 228 -13.69 -14.52 46.28
CA ALA A 228 -14.44 -15.36 47.22
C ALA A 228 -15.16 -14.53 48.28
N ALA A 229 -14.57 -13.44 48.72
CA ALA A 229 -15.10 -12.56 49.77
C ALA A 229 -15.89 -11.33 49.20
N LEU A 230 -16.26 -11.27 47.92
CA LEU A 230 -16.94 -10.12 47.32
C LEU A 230 -18.13 -9.61 48.11
N HIS A 231 -18.94 -10.49 48.66
CA HIS A 231 -20.11 -10.19 49.48
C HIS A 231 -19.80 -9.46 50.82
N THR A 232 -18.54 -9.38 51.21
CA THR A 232 -18.12 -8.68 52.44
C THR A 232 -17.70 -7.24 52.21
N TYR A 233 -17.49 -6.85 50.96
CA TYR A 233 -17.09 -5.48 50.62
C TYR A 233 -18.33 -4.57 50.49
N ALA A 234 -18.25 -3.40 51.15
CA ALA A 234 -19.26 -2.37 51.03
C ALA A 234 -19.24 -1.66 49.67
N LEU A 235 -18.10 -1.66 48.96
CA LEU A 235 -17.89 -1.03 47.68
C LEU A 235 -16.77 -1.69 46.89
N VAL A 236 -16.98 -1.95 45.62
CA VAL A 236 -15.96 -2.37 44.67
C VAL A 236 -15.74 -1.24 43.66
N CYS A 237 -14.53 -0.66 43.66
CA CYS A 237 -14.20 0.48 42.81
C CYS A 237 -13.33 0.03 41.63
N LEU A 238 -13.82 0.17 40.41
CA LEU A 238 -13.13 -0.20 39.18
C LEU A 238 -12.79 1.07 38.39
N THR A 239 -11.51 1.35 38.22
CA THR A 239 -11.01 2.60 37.62
C THR A 239 -10.64 2.47 36.13
N SER A 240 -10.78 1.27 35.56
CA SER A 240 -10.45 1.05 34.16
C SER A 240 -11.27 -0.07 33.49
N PRO A 241 -11.49 -0.02 32.16
CA PRO A 241 -12.17 -1.11 31.45
C PRO A 241 -11.43 -2.46 31.60
N ASN A 242 -10.10 -2.45 31.78
CA ASN A 242 -9.33 -3.68 32.05
C ASN A 242 -9.68 -4.26 33.41
N GLY A 243 -9.79 -3.41 34.44
CA GLY A 243 -10.20 -3.85 35.77
C GLY A 243 -11.58 -4.50 35.76
N VAL A 244 -12.54 -3.92 35.05
CA VAL A 244 -13.87 -4.50 34.86
C VAL A 244 -13.76 -5.89 34.22
N ARG A 245 -13.13 -5.98 33.05
CA ARG A 245 -12.98 -7.24 32.31
C ARG A 245 -12.30 -8.32 33.17
N LEU A 246 -11.17 -7.98 33.80
CA LEU A 246 -10.40 -8.94 34.60
C LEU A 246 -11.12 -9.39 35.88
N LEU A 247 -11.91 -8.51 36.52
CA LEU A 247 -12.76 -8.89 37.63
C LEU A 247 -13.80 -9.94 37.20
N PHE A 248 -14.53 -9.68 36.09
CA PHE A 248 -15.51 -10.63 35.59
C PHE A 248 -14.89 -11.95 35.12
N GLU A 249 -13.71 -11.92 34.53
CA GLU A 249 -12.94 -13.14 34.20
C GLU A 249 -12.58 -13.94 35.46
N ALA A 250 -12.09 -13.27 36.52
CA ALA A 250 -11.76 -13.93 37.79
C ALA A 250 -13.03 -14.49 38.48
N MET A 251 -14.14 -13.76 38.45
CA MET A 251 -15.44 -14.24 38.98
C MET A 251 -15.92 -15.47 38.21
N ALA A 252 -15.87 -15.46 36.87
CA ALA A 252 -16.26 -16.60 36.06
C ALA A 252 -15.38 -17.84 36.34
N ALA A 253 -14.05 -17.65 36.47
CA ALA A 253 -13.13 -18.71 36.87
C ALA A 253 -13.46 -19.31 38.22
N ALA A 254 -14.02 -18.51 39.15
CA ALA A 254 -14.50 -18.95 40.48
C ALA A 254 -15.94 -19.48 40.46
N GLY A 255 -16.59 -19.67 39.29
CA GLY A 255 -17.96 -20.12 39.17
C GLY A 255 -19.02 -19.10 39.65
N ARG A 256 -18.66 -17.81 39.69
CA ARG A 256 -19.53 -16.70 40.11
C ARG A 256 -19.95 -15.83 38.94
N ASP A 257 -21.08 -15.18 39.09
CA ASP A 257 -21.58 -14.20 38.12
C ASP A 257 -21.86 -12.84 38.78
N ALA A 258 -22.42 -11.89 38.01
CA ALA A 258 -22.71 -10.54 38.47
C ALA A 258 -23.59 -10.44 39.71
N ARG A 259 -24.33 -11.51 40.07
CA ARG A 259 -25.15 -11.56 41.29
C ARG A 259 -24.32 -11.66 42.56
N ALA A 260 -23.03 -11.89 42.47
CA ALA A 260 -22.11 -11.92 43.60
C ALA A 260 -21.53 -10.50 43.93
N LEU A 261 -21.84 -9.48 43.13
CA LEU A 261 -21.60 -8.06 43.40
C LEU A 261 -22.80 -7.46 44.12
#